data_411290918a3e6b9bc2dd3d0307c2b993
#
_entry.id   411290918a3e6b9bc2dd3d0307c2b993
#
_cell.length_a   1.000
_cell.length_b   1.000
_cell.length_c   1.000
_cell.angle_alpha   90.00
_cell.angle_beta   90.00
_cell.angle_gamma   90.00
#
_symmetry.space_group_name_H-M   'P 1'
#
loop_
_entity.id
_entity.type
_entity.pdbx_description
1 polymer ?
#
loop_
_entity_poly.entity_id
_entity_poly.type
_entity_poly.pdbx_seq_one_letter_code
_entity_poly.pdbx_strand_id
1 'polypeptide(L)'
;MASIVHPIHFEDYSGVQFERLAFAYHVRTGWRDLIWHGQSGSDQGRDIFGIEEFDDRPSRKTIIQCANRDMLTLAKARTDMEKAVEATGGTPDAFKFICRGAVSDASRTRISDSAAALGVAHVTIWSSVEFEENLRLRGEYLLHRFVQGVEFPEAEAEIRKFVDDFPGLSDAEALGLMAAVFDRPAFRTPFQQESSLPAFQQAVEDTIRALNTGAWRTREGTEIRRIPSIHHIRDQRVRKVLAQVVRQVDELRRIFVSRSEKARSGIVNAARRTAPPTCSVLV
;
A
#
# COMPACT_ATOMS: atom_id res chain seq x y z
N MET A 1 -4.15 14.87 -23.21
CA MET A 1 -5.30 14.04 -22.82
C MET A 1 -5.14 13.73 -21.33
N ALA A 2 -6.20 13.90 -20.54
CA ALA A 2 -6.17 13.48 -19.14
C ALA A 2 -6.08 11.95 -19.10
N SER A 3 -5.10 11.41 -18.40
CA SER A 3 -5.02 9.97 -18.14
C SER A 3 -6.11 9.63 -17.13
N ILE A 4 -7.07 8.81 -17.52
CA ILE A 4 -8.12 8.33 -16.63
C ILE A 4 -7.53 7.14 -15.86
N VAL A 5 -7.61 7.21 -14.54
CA VAL A 5 -7.24 6.05 -13.70
C VAL A 5 -8.38 5.04 -13.80
N HIS A 6 -8.08 3.86 -14.35
CA HIS A 6 -9.04 2.77 -14.38
C HIS A 6 -9.15 2.12 -13.00
N PRO A 7 -10.35 1.86 -12.47
CA PRO A 7 -10.53 1.17 -11.21
C PRO A 7 -10.04 -0.29 -11.31
N ILE A 8 -9.66 -0.86 -10.18
CA ILE A 8 -9.34 -2.28 -10.10
C ILE A 8 -10.65 -3.06 -10.07
N HIS A 9 -10.81 -3.99 -11.01
CA HIS A 9 -11.98 -4.87 -11.11
C HIS A 9 -11.85 -6.05 -10.14
N PHE A 10 -12.09 -5.80 -8.84
CA PHE A 10 -12.02 -6.85 -7.82
C PHE A 10 -13.05 -7.96 -8.02
N GLU A 11 -14.09 -7.73 -8.81
CA GLU A 11 -15.07 -8.73 -9.21
C GLU A 11 -14.48 -9.85 -10.07
N ASP A 12 -13.37 -9.61 -10.74
CA ASP A 12 -12.67 -10.60 -11.56
C ASP A 12 -11.88 -11.60 -10.70
N TYR A 13 -11.69 -11.32 -9.41
CA TYR A 13 -10.94 -12.18 -8.50
C TYR A 13 -11.86 -13.23 -7.87
N SER A 14 -11.39 -14.47 -7.82
CA SER A 14 -11.99 -15.46 -6.93
C SER A 14 -11.81 -15.06 -5.46
N GLY A 15 -12.60 -15.62 -4.55
CA GLY A 15 -12.44 -15.33 -3.11
C GLY A 15 -11.03 -15.56 -2.62
N VAL A 16 -10.42 -16.67 -2.99
CA VAL A 16 -9.04 -17.03 -2.62
C VAL A 16 -8.00 -16.03 -3.19
N GLN A 17 -8.19 -15.57 -4.42
CA GLN A 17 -7.30 -14.58 -5.02
C GLN A 17 -7.42 -13.21 -4.32
N PHE A 18 -8.64 -12.81 -3.96
CA PHE A 18 -8.87 -11.57 -3.22
C PHE A 18 -8.25 -11.61 -1.82
N GLU A 19 -8.41 -12.72 -1.09
CA GLU A 19 -7.75 -12.97 0.19
C GLU A 19 -6.21 -12.95 0.05
N ARG A 20 -5.68 -13.60 -1.00
CA ARG A 20 -4.24 -13.63 -1.28
C ARG A 20 -3.68 -12.23 -1.55
N LEU A 21 -4.43 -11.39 -2.28
CA LEU A 21 -4.06 -9.99 -2.51
C LEU A 21 -4.06 -9.21 -1.19
N ALA A 22 -5.11 -9.37 -0.37
CA ALA A 22 -5.19 -8.74 0.93
C ALA A 22 -4.05 -9.20 1.86
N PHE A 23 -3.74 -10.49 1.89
CA PHE A 23 -2.61 -11.04 2.64
C PHE A 23 -1.28 -10.44 2.19
N ALA A 24 -1.01 -10.44 0.88
CA ALA A 24 0.21 -9.87 0.31
C ALA A 24 0.36 -8.38 0.64
N TYR A 25 -0.74 -7.62 0.66
CA TYR A 25 -0.75 -6.22 1.09
C TYR A 25 -0.28 -6.07 2.55
N HIS A 26 -0.81 -6.88 3.47
CA HIS A 26 -0.47 -6.78 4.89
C HIS A 26 0.96 -7.25 5.19
N VAL A 27 1.46 -8.26 4.45
CA VAL A 27 2.89 -8.62 4.48
C VAL A 27 3.76 -7.40 4.15
N ARG A 28 3.37 -6.62 3.12
CA ARG A 28 4.13 -5.44 2.69
C ARG A 28 4.06 -4.27 3.64
N THR A 29 2.96 -4.11 4.33
CA THR A 29 2.75 -2.98 5.24
C THR A 29 3.34 -3.20 6.64
N GLY A 30 4.09 -4.28 6.83
CA GLY A 30 4.91 -4.49 8.03
C GLY A 30 4.15 -5.07 9.21
N TRP A 31 3.05 -5.76 8.96
CA TRP A 31 2.37 -6.52 9.99
C TRP A 31 3.21 -7.71 10.44
N ARG A 32 3.16 -8.06 11.74
CA ARG A 32 3.85 -9.23 12.27
C ARG A 32 2.92 -10.43 12.39
N ASP A 33 3.55 -11.60 12.45
CA ASP A 33 2.90 -12.89 12.75
C ASP A 33 1.65 -13.12 11.89
N LEU A 34 1.73 -12.72 10.61
CA LEU A 34 0.63 -12.89 9.66
C LEU A 34 0.42 -14.38 9.34
N ILE A 35 -0.82 -14.84 9.52
CA ILE A 35 -1.25 -16.18 9.20
C ILE A 35 -2.45 -16.09 8.26
N TRP A 36 -2.38 -16.79 7.13
CA TRP A 36 -3.51 -16.95 6.21
C TRP A 36 -4.21 -18.29 6.47
N HIS A 37 -5.45 -18.26 6.86
CA HIS A 37 -6.25 -19.44 7.20
C HIS A 37 -7.06 -20.00 6.02
N GLY A 38 -7.27 -19.24 4.96
CA GLY A 38 -8.17 -19.56 3.85
C GLY A 38 -7.75 -20.70 2.91
N GLN A 39 -6.66 -21.45 3.21
CA GLN A 39 -6.17 -22.49 2.30
C GLN A 39 -6.82 -23.87 2.47
N SER A 40 -7.52 -24.16 3.55
CA SER A 40 -7.91 -25.54 3.90
C SER A 40 -9.32 -25.69 4.47
N GLY A 41 -10.32 -25.11 3.85
CA GLY A 41 -11.73 -25.51 3.98
C GLY A 41 -12.51 -24.82 5.08
N SER A 42 -12.19 -24.83 6.34
CA SER A 42 -12.92 -24.11 7.39
C SER A 42 -12.04 -23.07 8.02
N ASP A 43 -12.20 -21.81 7.58
CA ASP A 43 -11.50 -20.65 8.12
C ASP A 43 -12.02 -20.20 9.50
N GLN A 44 -13.11 -20.84 9.96
CA GLN A 44 -13.77 -20.50 11.22
C GLN A 44 -14.06 -19.01 11.37
N GLY A 45 -14.34 -18.31 10.26
CA GLY A 45 -14.54 -16.86 10.25
C GLY A 45 -13.26 -16.03 10.34
N ARG A 46 -12.10 -16.61 10.00
CA ARG A 46 -10.80 -15.93 10.01
C ARG A 46 -10.08 -16.16 8.70
N ASP A 47 -10.05 -15.18 7.82
CA ASP A 47 -9.28 -15.32 6.58
C ASP A 47 -7.80 -15.09 6.86
N ILE A 48 -7.49 -14.01 7.60
CA ILE A 48 -6.12 -13.64 7.94
C ILE A 48 -6.08 -13.19 9.42
N PHE A 49 -5.06 -13.62 10.13
CA PHE A 49 -4.71 -13.11 11.45
C PHE A 49 -3.35 -12.42 11.38
N GLY A 50 -3.15 -11.35 12.16
CA GLY A 50 -1.87 -10.68 12.27
C GLY A 50 -1.81 -9.67 13.39
N ILE A 51 -0.59 -9.19 13.67
CA ILE A 51 -0.34 -8.13 14.63
C ILE A 51 -0.07 -6.84 13.86
N GLU A 52 -1.00 -5.89 14.00
CA GLU A 52 -0.85 -4.54 13.45
C GLU A 52 0.10 -3.72 14.33
N GLU A 53 1.19 -3.25 13.75
CA GLU A 53 2.20 -2.45 14.46
C GLU A 53 1.95 -0.95 14.26
N PHE A 54 2.12 -0.18 15.33
CA PHE A 54 2.00 1.27 15.31
C PHE A 54 3.24 1.92 15.91
N ASP A 55 3.58 3.11 15.48
CA ASP A 55 4.73 3.86 16.01
C ASP A 55 4.41 4.57 17.33
N ASP A 56 3.13 4.94 17.53
CA ASP A 56 2.64 5.86 18.58
C ASP A 56 1.74 5.19 19.62
N ARG A 57 1.43 3.92 19.46
CA ARG A 57 0.50 3.18 20.31
C ARG A 57 0.81 1.69 20.34
N PRO A 58 0.25 0.92 21.30
CA PRO A 58 0.45 -0.52 21.38
C PRO A 58 0.00 -1.24 20.10
N SER A 59 0.70 -2.31 19.76
CA SER A 59 0.30 -3.23 18.68
C SER A 59 -1.05 -3.88 18.98
N ARG A 60 -1.75 -4.31 17.92
CA ARG A 60 -3.09 -4.91 18.01
C ARG A 60 -3.12 -6.29 17.36
N LYS A 61 -3.68 -7.26 18.06
CA LYS A 61 -4.06 -8.54 17.46
C LYS A 61 -5.33 -8.33 16.65
N THR A 62 -5.20 -8.43 15.34
CA THR A 62 -6.27 -8.09 14.41
C THR A 62 -6.64 -9.31 13.55
N ILE A 63 -7.92 -9.58 13.45
CA ILE A 63 -8.47 -10.52 12.48
C ILE A 63 -8.90 -9.72 11.26
N ILE A 64 -8.45 -10.14 10.08
CA ILE A 64 -8.81 -9.53 8.80
C ILE A 64 -9.73 -10.49 8.08
N GLN A 65 -10.89 -9.98 7.68
CA GLN A 65 -11.90 -10.71 6.95
C GLN A 65 -12.08 -10.10 5.56
N CYS A 66 -11.98 -10.93 4.53
CA CYS A 66 -12.07 -10.52 3.13
C CYS A 66 -13.47 -10.81 2.58
N ALA A 67 -14.27 -9.79 2.39
CA ALA A 67 -15.61 -9.90 1.84
C ALA A 67 -15.58 -9.73 0.32
N ASN A 68 -15.33 -10.83 -0.42
CA ASN A 68 -15.39 -10.83 -1.89
C ASN A 68 -16.84 -10.83 -2.39
N ARG A 69 -17.59 -9.78 -2.07
CA ARG A 69 -19.02 -9.58 -2.37
C ARG A 69 -19.31 -8.13 -2.67
N ASP A 70 -20.40 -7.87 -3.38
CA ASP A 70 -20.83 -6.51 -3.71
C ASP A 70 -21.28 -5.71 -2.49
N MET A 71 -21.70 -6.39 -1.43
CA MET A 71 -22.13 -5.76 -0.18
C MET A 71 -21.67 -6.55 1.05
N LEU A 72 -21.16 -5.85 2.04
CA LEU A 72 -20.95 -6.38 3.38
C LEU A 72 -22.23 -6.14 4.21
N THR A 73 -22.97 -7.22 4.49
CA THR A 73 -24.18 -7.14 5.34
C THR A 73 -23.83 -7.25 6.82
N LEU A 74 -24.61 -6.59 7.69
CA LEU A 74 -24.45 -6.70 9.14
C LEU A 74 -24.51 -8.14 9.62
N ALA A 75 -25.46 -8.94 9.08
CA ALA A 75 -25.63 -10.34 9.46
C ALA A 75 -24.36 -11.15 9.16
N LYS A 76 -23.75 -10.95 7.98
CA LYS A 76 -22.50 -11.64 7.61
C LYS A 76 -21.36 -11.20 8.51
N ALA A 77 -21.13 -9.89 8.67
CA ALA A 77 -20.06 -9.36 9.49
C ALA A 77 -20.16 -9.86 10.95
N ARG A 78 -21.37 -9.85 11.51
CA ARG A 78 -21.63 -10.37 12.86
C ARG A 78 -21.31 -11.85 12.97
N THR A 79 -21.81 -12.67 12.03
CA THR A 79 -21.54 -14.11 12.03
C THR A 79 -20.05 -14.42 11.95
N ASP A 80 -19.30 -13.68 11.12
CA ASP A 80 -17.86 -13.87 10.99
C ASP A 80 -17.13 -13.48 12.28
N MET A 81 -17.51 -12.37 12.91
CA MET A 81 -16.94 -11.95 14.20
C MET A 81 -17.24 -12.96 15.32
N GLU A 82 -18.48 -13.45 15.43
CA GLU A 82 -18.89 -14.44 16.43
C GLU A 82 -18.07 -15.74 16.29
N LYS A 83 -17.97 -16.28 15.07
CA LYS A 83 -17.15 -17.47 14.77
C LYS A 83 -15.68 -17.26 15.09
N ALA A 84 -15.13 -16.11 14.74
CA ALA A 84 -13.72 -15.80 14.96
C ALA A 84 -13.40 -15.67 16.45
N VAL A 85 -14.27 -15.04 17.24
CA VAL A 85 -14.13 -14.94 18.72
C VAL A 85 -14.19 -16.33 19.35
N GLU A 86 -15.14 -17.16 18.94
CA GLU A 86 -15.27 -18.55 19.41
C GLU A 86 -14.00 -19.36 19.09
N ALA A 87 -13.54 -19.30 17.84
CA ALA A 87 -12.40 -20.07 17.38
C ALA A 87 -11.05 -19.63 17.98
N THR A 88 -10.95 -18.36 18.40
CA THR A 88 -9.72 -17.82 19.01
C THR A 88 -9.66 -18.11 20.51
N GLY A 89 -10.77 -18.50 21.12
CA GLY A 89 -10.86 -18.68 22.58
C GLY A 89 -10.73 -17.38 23.37
N GLY A 90 -10.90 -16.23 22.69
CA GLY A 90 -10.84 -14.89 23.27
C GLY A 90 -11.12 -13.80 22.24
N THR A 91 -11.41 -12.60 22.71
CA THR A 91 -11.74 -11.47 21.86
C THR A 91 -10.45 -10.87 21.29
N PRO A 92 -10.32 -10.70 19.96
CA PRO A 92 -9.20 -9.97 19.36
C PRO A 92 -9.31 -8.48 19.69
N ASP A 93 -8.18 -7.76 19.62
CA ASP A 93 -8.17 -6.31 19.87
C ASP A 93 -8.90 -5.54 18.76
N ALA A 94 -8.88 -6.09 17.54
CA ALA A 94 -9.51 -5.47 16.39
C ALA A 94 -10.01 -6.47 15.34
N PHE A 95 -11.03 -6.03 14.58
CA PHE A 95 -11.42 -6.61 13.30
C PHE A 95 -11.18 -5.64 12.16
N LYS A 96 -10.74 -6.18 11.02
CA LYS A 96 -10.60 -5.43 9.78
C LYS A 96 -11.35 -6.16 8.66
N PHE A 97 -12.32 -5.48 8.08
CA PHE A 97 -13.03 -5.98 6.91
C PHE A 97 -12.47 -5.31 5.65
N ILE A 98 -12.14 -6.11 4.64
CA ILE A 98 -11.76 -5.65 3.30
C ILE A 98 -12.85 -6.12 2.34
N CYS A 99 -13.57 -5.17 1.76
CA CYS A 99 -14.75 -5.43 0.97
C CYS A 99 -14.50 -5.15 -0.51
N ARG A 100 -14.95 -6.04 -1.39
CA ARG A 100 -14.95 -5.81 -2.83
C ARG A 100 -15.91 -4.69 -3.24
N GLY A 101 -17.01 -4.55 -2.55
CA GLY A 101 -18.04 -3.57 -2.86
C GLY A 101 -17.97 -2.31 -2.01
N ALA A 102 -18.93 -1.43 -2.24
CA ALA A 102 -19.11 -0.22 -1.44
C ALA A 102 -19.69 -0.53 -0.05
N VAL A 103 -19.32 0.30 0.93
CA VAL A 103 -19.84 0.19 2.30
C VAL A 103 -20.33 1.56 2.75
N SER A 104 -21.64 1.65 3.07
CA SER A 104 -22.23 2.90 3.54
C SER A 104 -21.86 3.21 5.00
N ASP A 105 -21.90 4.49 5.39
CA ASP A 105 -21.65 4.91 6.78
C ASP A 105 -22.60 4.24 7.78
N ALA A 106 -23.87 4.11 7.44
CA ALA A 106 -24.84 3.41 8.26
C ALA A 106 -24.49 1.93 8.48
N SER A 107 -23.89 1.27 7.48
CA SER A 107 -23.39 -0.10 7.61
C SER A 107 -22.14 -0.16 8.48
N ARG A 108 -21.23 0.79 8.33
CA ARG A 108 -20.02 0.91 9.17
C ARG A 108 -20.39 1.06 10.64
N THR A 109 -21.29 1.98 10.96
CA THR A 109 -21.75 2.22 12.34
C THR A 109 -22.36 0.95 12.93
N ARG A 110 -23.31 0.31 12.23
CA ARG A 110 -23.98 -0.90 12.74
C ARG A 110 -23.01 -2.07 12.94
N ILE A 111 -22.02 -2.22 12.08
CA ILE A 111 -20.99 -3.27 12.23
C ILE A 111 -20.10 -2.94 13.43
N SER A 112 -19.70 -1.70 13.61
CA SER A 112 -18.90 -1.26 14.76
C SER A 112 -19.65 -1.45 16.09
N ASP A 113 -20.94 -1.11 16.13
CA ASP A 113 -21.79 -1.34 17.32
C ASP A 113 -21.90 -2.83 17.64
N SER A 114 -22.07 -3.68 16.61
CA SER A 114 -22.11 -5.13 16.76
C SER A 114 -20.78 -5.69 17.28
N ALA A 115 -19.63 -5.16 16.83
CA ALA A 115 -18.33 -5.56 17.32
C ALA A 115 -18.11 -5.15 18.78
N ALA A 116 -18.51 -3.94 19.15
CA ALA A 116 -18.46 -3.45 20.54
C ALA A 116 -19.28 -4.35 21.47
N ALA A 117 -20.46 -4.82 21.02
CA ALA A 117 -21.29 -5.79 21.77
C ALA A 117 -20.61 -7.15 21.97
N LEU A 118 -19.64 -7.51 21.12
CA LEU A 118 -18.79 -8.72 21.25
C LEU A 118 -17.50 -8.44 22.04
N GLY A 119 -17.30 -7.23 22.55
CA GLY A 119 -16.11 -6.83 23.29
C GLY A 119 -14.91 -6.48 22.40
N VAL A 120 -15.10 -6.34 21.09
CA VAL A 120 -14.04 -5.92 20.16
C VAL A 120 -13.91 -4.39 20.19
N ALA A 121 -12.73 -3.90 20.59
CA ALA A 121 -12.50 -2.48 20.79
C ALA A 121 -12.40 -1.65 19.50
N HIS A 122 -11.92 -2.28 18.43
CA HIS A 122 -11.63 -1.56 17.19
C HIS A 122 -12.15 -2.30 15.96
N VAL A 123 -12.79 -1.57 15.06
CA VAL A 123 -13.21 -2.08 13.75
C VAL A 123 -12.73 -1.13 12.66
N THR A 124 -12.07 -1.71 11.65
CA THR A 124 -11.71 -0.99 10.42
C THR A 124 -12.43 -1.66 9.26
N ILE A 125 -13.07 -0.87 8.42
CA ILE A 125 -13.77 -1.39 7.25
C ILE A 125 -13.25 -0.63 6.03
N TRP A 126 -12.67 -1.37 5.09
CA TRP A 126 -12.28 -0.84 3.78
C TRP A 126 -13.26 -1.29 2.72
N SER A 127 -13.83 -0.34 2.01
CA SER A 127 -14.54 -0.56 0.76
C SER A 127 -13.53 -0.86 -0.37
N SER A 128 -14.04 -1.21 -1.54
CA SER A 128 -13.23 -1.39 -2.76
C SER A 128 -12.31 -0.19 -3.03
N VAL A 129 -12.86 1.02 -2.96
CA VAL A 129 -12.12 2.26 -3.22
C VAL A 129 -11.02 2.47 -2.19
N GLU A 130 -11.31 2.28 -0.92
CA GLU A 130 -10.30 2.43 0.15
C GLU A 130 -9.20 1.38 0.04
N PHE A 131 -9.54 0.15 -0.33
CA PHE A 131 -8.54 -0.89 -0.55
C PHE A 131 -7.71 -0.60 -1.79
N GLU A 132 -8.33 -0.18 -2.90
CA GLU A 132 -7.64 0.24 -4.11
C GLU A 132 -6.64 1.37 -3.85
N GLU A 133 -7.07 2.43 -3.17
CA GLU A 133 -6.19 3.55 -2.83
C GLU A 133 -5.01 3.12 -1.93
N ASN A 134 -5.26 2.24 -0.96
CA ASN A 134 -4.19 1.69 -0.15
C ASN A 134 -3.22 0.83 -0.97
N LEU A 135 -3.71 0.03 -1.93
CA LEU A 135 -2.86 -0.72 -2.85
C LEU A 135 -2.02 0.20 -3.72
N ARG A 136 -2.61 1.25 -4.29
CA ARG A 136 -1.90 2.22 -5.14
C ARG A 136 -0.83 2.98 -4.36
N LEU A 137 -1.12 3.36 -3.11
CA LEU A 137 -0.21 4.14 -2.29
C LEU A 137 0.91 3.31 -1.65
N ARG A 138 0.64 2.06 -1.29
CA ARG A 138 1.55 1.25 -0.46
C ARG A 138 1.92 -0.09 -1.05
N GLY A 139 1.20 -0.54 -2.05
CA GLY A 139 1.34 -1.85 -2.66
C GLY A 139 1.36 -1.81 -4.18
N GLU A 140 1.81 -0.70 -4.80
CA GLU A 140 1.81 -0.51 -6.26
C GLU A 140 2.38 -1.71 -7.02
N TYR A 141 3.45 -2.32 -6.51
CA TYR A 141 4.04 -3.50 -7.15
C TYR A 141 3.11 -4.73 -7.13
N LEU A 142 2.18 -4.82 -6.14
CA LEU A 142 1.18 -5.91 -6.11
C LEU A 142 0.20 -5.79 -7.28
N LEU A 143 -0.01 -4.57 -7.80
CA LEU A 143 -0.85 -4.34 -8.96
C LEU A 143 -0.24 -4.99 -10.21
N HIS A 144 1.07 -4.97 -10.36
CA HIS A 144 1.73 -5.66 -11.47
C HIS A 144 1.48 -7.18 -11.41
N ARG A 145 1.53 -7.76 -10.22
CA ARG A 145 1.31 -9.18 -10.02
C ARG A 145 -0.15 -9.58 -10.18
N PHE A 146 -1.04 -8.88 -9.50
CA PHE A 146 -2.43 -9.29 -9.37
C PHE A 146 -3.35 -8.70 -10.45
N VAL A 147 -3.04 -7.52 -10.97
CA VAL A 147 -3.87 -6.83 -11.97
C VAL A 147 -3.34 -7.00 -13.38
N GLN A 148 -2.02 -6.93 -13.57
CA GLN A 148 -1.40 -7.01 -14.88
C GLN A 148 -1.01 -8.45 -15.26
N GLY A 149 -1.21 -9.42 -14.36
CA GLY A 149 -0.88 -10.82 -14.61
C GLY A 149 0.60 -11.07 -14.84
N VAL A 150 1.46 -10.15 -14.39
CA VAL A 150 2.91 -10.38 -14.44
C VAL A 150 3.20 -11.53 -13.50
N GLU A 151 3.51 -12.70 -14.08
CA GLU A 151 3.93 -13.86 -13.31
C GLU A 151 5.17 -13.50 -12.50
N PHE A 152 4.97 -13.30 -11.21
CA PHE A 152 6.08 -13.48 -10.31
C PHE A 152 6.39 -14.96 -10.30
N PRO A 153 7.67 -15.32 -10.33
CA PRO A 153 8.04 -16.72 -10.27
C PRO A 153 7.41 -17.37 -9.05
N GLU A 154 6.39 -18.17 -9.28
CA GLU A 154 5.71 -18.92 -8.22
C GLU A 154 6.56 -20.08 -7.68
N ALA A 155 7.66 -20.39 -8.36
CA ALA A 155 8.59 -21.39 -7.89
C ALA A 155 9.27 -20.89 -6.60
N GLU A 156 9.12 -21.67 -5.54
CA GLU A 156 9.77 -21.44 -4.23
C GLU A 156 11.28 -21.14 -4.40
N ALA A 157 11.92 -21.73 -5.42
CA ALA A 157 13.31 -21.47 -5.80
C ALA A 157 13.56 -20.03 -6.29
N GLU A 158 12.59 -19.38 -6.95
CA GLU A 158 12.77 -18.01 -7.45
C GLU A 158 12.33 -16.96 -6.44
N ILE A 159 11.38 -17.27 -5.56
CA ILE A 159 11.14 -16.49 -4.35
C ILE A 159 12.38 -16.54 -3.45
N ARG A 160 13.01 -17.69 -3.30
CA ARG A 160 14.29 -17.82 -2.62
C ARG A 160 15.40 -17.04 -3.33
N LYS A 161 15.51 -17.06 -4.64
CA LYS A 161 16.45 -16.20 -5.38
C LYS A 161 16.20 -14.71 -5.10
N PHE A 162 14.96 -14.28 -5.03
CA PHE A 162 14.62 -12.89 -4.71
C PHE A 162 14.91 -12.53 -3.25
N VAL A 163 14.76 -13.50 -2.34
CA VAL A 163 15.15 -13.39 -0.92
C VAL A 163 16.65 -13.64 -0.75
N ASP A 164 17.25 -14.51 -1.59
CA ASP A 164 18.64 -14.96 -1.51
C ASP A 164 19.61 -14.14 -2.39
N ASP A 165 19.16 -13.09 -3.06
CA ASP A 165 20.07 -12.15 -3.76
C ASP A 165 21.13 -11.55 -2.81
N PHE A 166 20.89 -11.67 -1.49
CA PHE A 166 21.80 -11.21 -0.45
C PHE A 166 21.92 -12.22 0.72
N PRO A 167 22.29 -13.49 0.46
CA PRO A 167 22.39 -14.50 1.51
C PRO A 167 23.47 -14.12 2.53
N GLY A 168 23.11 -14.16 3.80
CA GLY A 168 24.04 -13.92 4.89
C GLY A 168 24.41 -12.45 5.14
N LEU A 169 23.78 -11.49 4.45
CA LEU A 169 24.05 -10.07 4.65
C LEU A 169 23.66 -9.64 6.07
N SER A 170 24.58 -8.96 6.76
CA SER A 170 24.28 -8.31 8.02
C SER A 170 23.46 -7.02 7.80
N ASP A 171 22.74 -6.57 8.82
CA ASP A 171 21.97 -5.32 8.74
C ASP A 171 22.88 -4.11 8.42
N ALA A 172 24.11 -4.10 8.92
CA ALA A 172 25.08 -3.04 8.65
C ALA A 172 25.51 -3.00 7.17
N GLU A 173 25.78 -4.16 6.57
CA GLU A 173 26.11 -4.28 5.14
C GLU A 173 24.91 -3.92 4.29
N ALA A 174 23.71 -4.38 4.66
CA ALA A 174 22.47 -4.05 3.96
C ALA A 174 22.25 -2.53 3.97
N LEU A 175 22.41 -1.86 5.11
CA LEU A 175 22.31 -0.41 5.24
C LEU A 175 23.35 0.33 4.38
N GLY A 176 24.59 -0.17 4.35
CA GLY A 176 25.65 0.40 3.50
C GLY A 176 25.28 0.35 2.01
N LEU A 177 24.70 -0.74 1.54
CA LEU A 177 24.23 -0.88 0.16
C LEU A 177 23.00 -0.01 -0.13
N MET A 178 22.08 0.10 0.82
CA MET A 178 20.90 0.97 0.72
C MET A 178 21.28 2.46 0.72
N ALA A 179 22.31 2.86 1.46
CA ALA A 179 22.77 4.25 1.51
C ALA A 179 23.15 4.80 0.13
N ALA A 180 23.61 3.94 -0.78
CA ALA A 180 23.94 4.33 -2.15
C ALA A 180 22.73 4.90 -2.93
N VAL A 181 21.50 4.57 -2.55
CA VAL A 181 20.29 5.11 -3.18
C VAL A 181 20.11 6.61 -2.90
N PHE A 182 20.59 7.06 -1.76
CA PHE A 182 20.57 8.48 -1.38
C PHE A 182 21.74 9.26 -1.96
N ASP A 183 22.73 8.55 -2.53
CA ASP A 183 23.92 9.15 -3.13
C ASP A 183 23.67 9.63 -4.58
N ARG A 184 22.52 10.22 -4.80
CA ARG A 184 22.10 10.78 -6.10
C ARG A 184 22.28 12.30 -6.11
N PRO A 185 22.57 12.89 -7.28
CA PRO A 185 22.66 14.34 -7.40
C PRO A 185 21.46 15.08 -6.81
N ALA A 186 20.25 14.54 -7.02
CA ALA A 186 19.00 15.12 -6.49
C ALA A 186 18.97 15.30 -4.96
N PHE A 187 19.70 14.49 -4.20
CA PHE A 187 19.79 14.61 -2.73
C PHE A 187 21.04 15.34 -2.26
N ARG A 188 22.01 15.54 -3.15
CA ARG A 188 23.26 16.28 -2.85
C ARG A 188 23.19 17.73 -3.23
N THR A 189 22.38 18.08 -4.24
CA THR A 189 22.24 19.45 -4.72
C THR A 189 21.29 20.22 -3.82
N PRO A 190 21.65 21.40 -3.31
CA PRO A 190 20.69 22.24 -2.59
C PRO A 190 19.45 22.52 -3.44
N PHE A 191 18.28 22.44 -2.83
CA PHE A 191 17.00 22.55 -3.52
C PHE A 191 16.85 23.84 -4.36
N GLN A 192 17.47 24.93 -3.91
CA GLN A 192 17.47 26.21 -4.63
C GLN A 192 18.30 26.16 -5.94
N GLN A 193 19.17 25.18 -6.08
CA GLN A 193 20.02 24.99 -7.26
C GLN A 193 19.50 23.86 -8.17
N GLU A 194 18.37 23.24 -7.82
CA GLU A 194 17.78 22.18 -8.64
C GLU A 194 17.16 22.76 -9.91
N SER A 195 17.75 22.43 -11.04
CA SER A 195 17.37 22.96 -12.36
C SER A 195 16.18 22.23 -12.99
N SER A 196 15.83 21.02 -12.47
CA SER A 196 14.79 20.19 -13.04
C SER A 196 13.91 19.54 -11.98
N LEU A 197 12.79 20.19 -11.69
CA LEU A 197 11.77 19.64 -10.78
C LEU A 197 11.25 18.26 -11.18
N PRO A 198 10.99 17.96 -12.47
CA PRO A 198 10.61 16.60 -12.88
C PRO A 198 11.69 15.56 -12.61
N ALA A 199 12.96 15.89 -12.80
CA ALA A 199 14.07 15.00 -12.53
C ALA A 199 14.22 14.73 -11.02
N PHE A 200 14.00 15.73 -10.20
CA PHE A 200 13.96 15.57 -8.75
C PHE A 200 12.81 14.68 -8.31
N GLN A 201 11.59 14.91 -8.81
CA GLN A 201 10.43 14.06 -8.52
C GLN A 201 10.71 12.60 -8.88
N GLN A 202 11.23 12.36 -10.08
CA GLN A 202 11.60 11.01 -10.53
C GLN A 202 12.64 10.37 -9.61
N ALA A 203 13.66 11.10 -9.18
CA ALA A 203 14.68 10.59 -8.26
C ALA A 203 14.09 10.20 -6.90
N VAL A 204 13.14 10.98 -6.39
CA VAL A 204 12.40 10.68 -5.16
C VAL A 204 11.57 9.39 -5.32
N GLU A 205 10.82 9.27 -6.39
CA GLU A 205 9.99 8.10 -6.69
C GLU A 205 10.84 6.83 -6.85
N ASP A 206 11.94 6.92 -7.59
CA ASP A 206 12.88 5.80 -7.76
C ASP A 206 13.54 5.39 -6.45
N THR A 207 13.80 6.34 -5.57
CA THR A 207 14.37 6.05 -4.25
C THR A 207 13.37 5.31 -3.37
N ILE A 208 12.14 5.78 -3.30
CA ILE A 208 11.05 5.09 -2.57
C ILE A 208 10.89 3.66 -3.11
N ARG A 209 10.86 3.50 -4.44
CA ARG A 209 10.75 2.21 -5.08
C ARG A 209 11.93 1.30 -4.74
N ALA A 210 13.15 1.78 -4.86
CA ALA A 210 14.35 1.01 -4.57
C ALA A 210 14.39 0.54 -3.11
N LEU A 211 14.06 1.40 -2.15
CA LEU A 211 14.02 1.04 -0.73
C LEU A 211 12.95 0.00 -0.41
N ASN A 212 11.79 0.08 -1.08
CA ASN A 212 10.70 -0.85 -0.84
C ASN A 212 10.85 -2.18 -1.57
N THR A 213 11.38 -2.19 -2.79
CA THR A 213 11.40 -3.37 -3.67
C THR A 213 12.80 -3.97 -3.84
N GLY A 214 13.85 -3.24 -3.48
CA GLY A 214 15.22 -3.64 -3.75
C GLY A 214 15.65 -3.48 -5.22
N ALA A 215 14.79 -2.99 -6.10
CA ALA A 215 15.09 -2.78 -7.51
C ALA A 215 15.44 -1.31 -7.79
N TRP A 216 16.69 -1.07 -8.17
CA TRP A 216 17.14 0.24 -8.64
C TRP A 216 17.06 0.29 -10.16
N ARG A 217 16.22 1.17 -10.71
CA ARG A 217 15.93 1.26 -12.14
C ARG A 217 16.35 2.60 -12.73
N THR A 218 16.62 2.60 -14.04
CA THR A 218 16.77 3.82 -14.84
C THR A 218 15.43 4.52 -15.02
N ARG A 219 15.46 5.73 -15.57
CA ARG A 219 14.26 6.48 -15.95
C ARG A 219 13.37 5.72 -16.95
N GLU A 220 13.99 4.92 -17.82
CA GLU A 220 13.33 4.10 -18.83
C GLU A 220 12.79 2.77 -18.29
N GLY A 221 12.98 2.52 -16.97
CA GLY A 221 12.49 1.31 -16.31
C GLY A 221 13.46 0.12 -16.35
N THR A 222 14.64 0.25 -16.98
CA THR A 222 15.66 -0.80 -17.00
C THR A 222 16.28 -0.95 -15.62
N GLU A 223 16.35 -2.18 -15.10
CA GLU A 223 16.99 -2.46 -13.82
C GLU A 223 18.52 -2.26 -13.93
N ILE A 224 19.04 -1.31 -13.13
CA ILE A 224 20.48 -1.02 -13.08
C ILE A 224 21.17 -1.98 -12.10
N ARG A 225 20.54 -2.16 -10.94
CA ARG A 225 21.14 -2.86 -9.81
C ARG A 225 20.08 -3.34 -8.84
N ARG A 226 20.29 -4.49 -8.23
CA ARG A 226 19.57 -4.91 -7.03
C ARG A 226 20.29 -4.47 -5.78
N ILE A 227 19.51 -4.03 -4.80
CA ILE A 227 19.97 -3.62 -3.47
C ILE A 227 19.08 -4.29 -2.42
N PRO A 228 19.53 -4.45 -1.18
CA PRO A 228 18.64 -4.86 -0.11
C PRO A 228 17.49 -3.85 0.04
N SER A 229 16.27 -4.35 0.22
CA SER A 229 15.12 -3.52 0.61
C SER A 229 15.02 -3.41 2.12
N ILE A 230 14.15 -2.55 2.63
CA ILE A 230 13.87 -2.42 4.08
C ILE A 230 13.43 -3.76 4.70
N HIS A 231 12.94 -4.71 3.90
CA HIS A 231 12.50 -6.04 4.36
C HIS A 231 13.64 -7.00 4.65
N HIS A 232 14.85 -6.72 4.14
CA HIS A 232 16.06 -7.50 4.45
C HIS A 232 16.66 -7.14 5.83
N ILE A 233 16.27 -6.00 6.38
CA ILE A 233 16.75 -5.58 7.71
C ILE A 233 16.06 -6.40 8.79
N ARG A 234 16.85 -7.06 9.64
CA ARG A 234 16.38 -7.95 10.71
C ARG A 234 16.05 -7.16 11.98
N ASP A 235 16.86 -6.15 12.32
CA ASP A 235 16.62 -5.29 13.47
C ASP A 235 15.35 -4.47 13.27
N GLN A 236 14.36 -4.72 14.13
CA GLN A 236 13.05 -4.06 14.05
C GLN A 236 13.13 -2.55 14.29
N ARG A 237 14.07 -2.10 15.15
CA ARG A 237 14.24 -0.67 15.43
C ARG A 237 14.77 0.05 14.19
N VAL A 238 15.77 -0.53 13.54
CA VAL A 238 16.34 -0.02 12.29
C VAL A 238 15.28 -0.01 11.19
N ARG A 239 14.50 -1.08 11.07
CA ARG A 239 13.41 -1.17 10.09
C ARG A 239 12.35 -0.08 10.30
N LYS A 240 11.98 0.22 11.56
CA LYS A 240 11.07 1.33 11.88
C LYS A 240 11.62 2.68 11.44
N VAL A 241 12.90 2.94 11.70
CA VAL A 241 13.56 4.18 11.26
C VAL A 241 13.56 4.29 9.73
N LEU A 242 13.91 3.23 9.01
CA LEU A 242 13.89 3.23 7.56
C LEU A 242 12.48 3.44 7.00
N ALA A 243 11.47 2.81 7.58
CA ALA A 243 10.08 3.04 7.20
C ALA A 243 9.65 4.50 7.44
N GLN A 244 10.16 5.13 8.49
CA GLN A 244 9.94 6.55 8.74
C GLN A 244 10.63 7.43 7.68
N VAL A 245 11.86 7.09 7.30
CA VAL A 245 12.57 7.78 6.21
C VAL A 245 11.78 7.69 4.91
N VAL A 246 11.31 6.50 4.54
CA VAL A 246 10.47 6.32 3.34
C VAL A 246 9.21 7.17 3.41
N ARG A 247 8.54 7.23 4.56
CA ARG A 247 7.37 8.11 4.74
C ARG A 247 7.71 9.60 4.57
N GLN A 248 8.83 10.05 5.12
CA GLN A 248 9.26 11.44 4.96
C GLN A 248 9.60 11.80 3.51
N VAL A 249 10.24 10.88 2.79
CA VAL A 249 10.53 11.05 1.36
C VAL A 249 9.23 11.04 0.53
N ASP A 250 8.24 10.21 0.88
CA ASP A 250 6.92 10.22 0.24
C ASP A 250 6.13 11.51 0.54
N GLU A 251 6.22 12.02 1.75
CA GLU A 251 5.64 13.31 2.11
C GLU A 251 6.25 14.45 1.29
N LEU A 252 7.56 14.45 1.11
CA LEU A 252 8.26 15.40 0.25
C LEU A 252 7.73 15.31 -1.20
N ARG A 253 7.54 14.11 -1.73
CA ARG A 253 6.93 13.87 -3.04
C ARG A 253 5.55 14.49 -3.15
N ARG A 254 4.69 14.29 -2.16
CA ARG A 254 3.31 14.83 -2.14
C ARG A 254 3.30 16.35 -2.14
N ILE A 255 4.13 16.98 -1.33
CA ILE A 255 4.28 18.44 -1.31
C ILE A 255 4.67 18.96 -2.71
N PHE A 256 5.54 18.24 -3.37
CA PHE A 256 6.03 18.57 -4.70
C PHE A 256 4.92 18.52 -5.76
N VAL A 257 4.20 17.40 -5.81
CA VAL A 257 3.09 17.18 -6.75
C VAL A 257 2.02 18.25 -6.53
N SER A 258 1.61 18.50 -5.29
CA SER A 258 0.56 19.48 -4.97
C SER A 258 0.94 20.93 -5.36
N ARG A 259 2.21 21.29 -5.24
CA ARG A 259 2.69 22.63 -5.66
C ARG A 259 2.80 22.77 -7.17
N SER A 260 3.24 21.72 -7.87
CA SER A 260 3.31 21.72 -9.33
C SER A 260 1.92 21.80 -9.99
N GLU A 261 0.93 21.17 -9.41
CA GLU A 261 -0.47 21.25 -9.88
C GLU A 261 -1.07 22.63 -9.65
N LYS A 262 -0.82 23.25 -8.48
CA LYS A 262 -1.25 24.63 -8.21
C LYS A 262 -0.59 25.65 -9.15
N ALA A 263 0.69 25.47 -9.46
CA ALA A 263 1.38 26.32 -10.41
C ALA A 263 0.81 26.17 -11.83
N ARG A 264 0.52 24.93 -12.27
CA ARG A 264 -0.10 24.66 -13.59
C ARG A 264 -1.52 25.24 -13.68
N SER A 265 -2.34 25.06 -12.66
CA SER A 265 -3.69 25.64 -12.63
C SER A 265 -3.67 27.18 -12.56
N GLY A 266 -2.71 27.78 -11.88
CA GLY A 266 -2.48 29.23 -11.87
C GLY A 266 -2.15 29.77 -13.26
N ILE A 267 -1.26 29.09 -14.01
CA ILE A 267 -0.87 29.47 -15.38
C ILE A 267 -2.06 29.35 -16.33
N VAL A 268 -2.85 28.25 -16.24
CA VAL A 268 -4.03 28.04 -17.09
C VAL A 268 -5.09 29.11 -16.82
N ASN A 269 -5.31 29.50 -15.58
CA ASN A 269 -6.25 30.54 -15.21
C ASN A 269 -5.76 31.95 -15.63
N ALA A 270 -4.47 32.22 -15.59
CA ALA A 270 -3.88 33.45 -16.10
C ALA A 270 -4.01 33.53 -17.63
N ALA A 271 -3.71 32.43 -18.35
CA ALA A 271 -3.85 32.38 -19.81
C ALA A 271 -5.32 32.56 -20.27
N ARG A 272 -6.29 32.04 -19.49
CA ARG A 272 -7.73 32.28 -19.79
C ARG A 272 -8.16 33.71 -19.54
N ARG A 273 -7.53 34.44 -18.64
CA ARG A 273 -7.83 35.86 -18.37
C ARG A 273 -7.23 36.82 -19.40
N THR A 274 -6.19 36.38 -20.11
CA THR A 274 -5.46 37.19 -21.11
C THR A 274 -5.88 36.89 -22.55
N ALA A 275 -6.78 35.93 -22.78
CA ALA A 275 -7.35 35.70 -24.11
C ALA A 275 -8.27 36.87 -24.53
N PRO A 276 -8.03 37.52 -25.66
CA PRO A 276 -8.92 38.60 -26.13
C PRO A 276 -10.32 38.03 -26.46
N PRO A 277 -11.36 38.82 -26.24
CA PRO A 277 -12.72 38.40 -26.60
C PRO A 277 -12.77 38.11 -28.10
N THR A 278 -13.16 36.90 -28.47
CA THR A 278 -13.43 36.53 -29.85
C THR A 278 -14.56 37.42 -30.36
N CYS A 279 -14.23 38.34 -31.24
CA CYS A 279 -15.23 39.04 -32.03
C CYS A 279 -16.00 38.03 -32.86
N SER A 280 -17.26 37.79 -32.50
CA SER A 280 -18.23 37.18 -33.36
C SER A 280 -18.58 38.18 -34.47
N VAL A 281 -17.98 37.99 -35.65
CA VAL A 281 -18.47 38.65 -36.87
C VAL A 281 -19.66 37.87 -37.35
N LEU A 282 -20.82 38.48 -37.21
CA LEU A 282 -22.05 38.12 -37.93
C LEU A 282 -21.81 38.45 -39.41
N VAL A 283 -21.97 37.47 -40.29
CA VAL A 283 -22.45 37.59 -41.66
C VAL A 283 -23.42 36.45 -41.90
#